data_0e79186d8ce288d67d9d7c313d519bd1
#
_entry.id   0e79186d8ce288d67d9d7c313d519bd1
#
_cell.length_a   1.000
_cell.length_b   1.000
_cell.length_c   1.000
_cell.angle_alpha   90.00
_cell.angle_beta   90.00
_cell.angle_gamma   90.00
#
_symmetry.space_group_name_H-M   'P 1'
#
loop_
_entity.id
_entity.type
_entity.pdbx_description
1 polymer ?
#
loop_
_entity_poly.entity_id
_entity_poly.type
_entity_poly.pdbx_seq_one_letter_code
_entity_poly.pdbx_strand_id
1 'polypeptide(L)'
;MITYAHEMGHAFHSELSRAQGPIYSHYSTSLAETASTLFQGLALEAVYDSLSDADKIILLHDKIGDDISTIFRQIACFNFERDLHRDIRTKGFLSKEEISELHNKNMKKYLGPAVTLVPDDGYMFVQWSHIRNFFYVYSYAYGMLVSKAFLRRYKQDPSFWPSIEQFLAAGGKDSPENILKEIGIDVSEPGFWEEGLK
;
A
#
# COMPACT_ATOMS: atom_id res chain seq x y z
N MET A 1 -4.86 -18.57 4.20
CA MET A 1 -3.37 -18.68 4.20
C MET A 1 -2.73 -17.33 3.90
N ILE A 2 -3.10 -16.62 2.84
CA ILE A 2 -2.52 -15.33 2.43
C ILE A 2 -2.70 -14.26 3.51
N THR A 3 -3.92 -14.10 4.06
CA THR A 3 -4.18 -13.19 5.19
C THR A 3 -3.30 -13.52 6.42
N TYR A 4 -3.11 -14.81 6.71
CA TYR A 4 -2.24 -15.23 7.79
C TYR A 4 -0.78 -14.83 7.54
N ALA A 5 -0.29 -14.98 6.31
CA ALA A 5 1.06 -14.54 5.94
C ALA A 5 1.23 -13.02 6.07
N HIS A 6 0.18 -12.25 5.75
CA HIS A 6 0.15 -10.80 5.97
C HIS A 6 0.35 -10.46 7.46
N GLU A 7 -0.45 -11.05 8.35
CA GLU A 7 -0.33 -10.81 9.80
C GLU A 7 1.03 -11.30 10.36
N MET A 8 1.54 -12.42 9.83
CA MET A 8 2.88 -12.90 10.20
C MET A 8 3.98 -11.92 9.75
N GLY A 9 3.79 -11.20 8.65
CA GLY A 9 4.71 -10.13 8.23
C GLY A 9 4.84 -9.02 9.27
N HIS A 10 3.74 -8.58 9.87
CA HIS A 10 3.76 -7.66 11.00
C HIS A 10 4.48 -8.24 12.22
N ALA A 11 4.25 -9.52 12.52
CA ALA A 11 4.91 -10.19 13.63
C ALA A 11 6.44 -10.30 13.43
N PHE A 12 6.88 -10.67 12.22
CA PHE A 12 8.32 -10.70 11.88
C PHE A 12 8.96 -9.32 11.95
N HIS A 13 8.28 -8.30 11.44
CA HIS A 13 8.76 -6.91 11.53
C HIS A 13 8.94 -6.49 13.00
N SER A 14 7.94 -6.76 13.84
CA SER A 14 7.99 -6.43 15.27
C SER A 14 9.12 -7.18 15.97
N GLU A 15 9.32 -8.46 15.70
CA GLU A 15 10.37 -9.26 16.34
C GLU A 15 11.77 -8.82 15.89
N LEU A 16 11.98 -8.60 14.59
CA LEU A 16 13.29 -8.16 14.07
C LEU A 16 13.66 -6.75 14.54
N SER A 17 12.68 -5.85 14.67
CA SER A 17 12.89 -4.49 15.17
C SER A 17 13.02 -4.39 16.70
N ARG A 18 12.82 -5.47 17.44
CA ARG A 18 12.85 -5.50 18.90
C ARG A 18 14.15 -4.95 19.52
N ALA A 19 15.27 -5.13 18.81
CA ALA A 19 16.58 -4.61 19.25
C ALA A 19 16.65 -3.07 19.27
N GLN A 20 15.74 -2.35 18.60
CA GLN A 20 15.71 -0.88 18.59
C GLN A 20 15.18 -0.28 19.91
N GLY A 21 14.59 -1.11 20.79
CA GLY A 21 14.06 -0.68 22.06
C GLY A 21 12.69 0.01 21.97
N PRO A 22 12.08 0.31 23.13
CA PRO A 22 10.68 0.75 23.21
C PRO A 22 10.36 2.05 22.46
N ILE A 23 11.31 2.96 22.35
CA ILE A 23 11.12 4.27 21.67
C ILE A 23 10.86 4.08 20.18
N TYR A 24 11.50 3.09 19.56
CA TYR A 24 11.44 2.82 18.13
C TYR A 24 10.62 1.57 17.77
N SER A 25 9.88 1.04 18.76
CA SER A 25 8.96 -0.10 18.53
C SER A 25 7.71 0.30 17.74
N HIS A 26 7.42 1.60 17.67
CA HIS A 26 6.34 2.12 16.84
C HIS A 26 6.94 2.68 15.54
N TYR A 27 6.58 2.09 14.43
CA TYR A 27 6.97 2.51 13.09
C TYR A 27 5.75 2.96 12.29
N SER A 28 6.00 3.71 11.21
CA SER A 28 4.92 4.21 10.36
C SER A 28 4.15 3.06 9.71
N THR A 29 2.86 3.29 9.44
CA THR A 29 2.04 2.31 8.73
C THR A 29 2.62 1.94 7.37
N SER A 30 3.30 2.87 6.68
CA SER A 30 3.99 2.59 5.43
C SER A 30 5.05 1.50 5.57
N LEU A 31 5.84 1.51 6.65
CA LEU A 31 6.81 0.46 6.95
C LEU A 31 6.12 -0.84 7.34
N ALA A 32 5.07 -0.76 8.15
CA ALA A 32 4.28 -1.91 8.58
C ALA A 32 3.68 -2.66 7.38
N GLU A 33 3.03 -1.93 6.48
CA GLU A 33 2.39 -2.52 5.31
C GLU A 33 3.41 -3.04 4.28
N THR A 34 4.61 -2.48 4.24
CA THR A 34 5.70 -3.06 3.42
C THR A 34 6.04 -4.46 3.90
N ALA A 35 6.18 -4.67 5.21
CA ALA A 35 6.49 -5.98 5.78
C ALA A 35 5.35 -6.98 5.53
N SER A 36 4.11 -6.62 5.86
CA SER A 36 2.96 -7.53 5.73
C SER A 36 2.73 -7.96 4.28
N THR A 37 2.78 -7.02 3.34
CA THR A 37 2.59 -7.30 1.91
C THR A 37 3.76 -8.07 1.30
N LEU A 38 4.99 -7.88 1.80
CA LEU A 38 6.15 -8.68 1.40
C LEU A 38 5.96 -10.17 1.74
N PHE A 39 5.62 -10.48 2.98
CA PHE A 39 5.40 -11.87 3.41
C PHE A 39 4.16 -12.49 2.77
N GLN A 40 3.12 -11.69 2.53
CA GLN A 40 1.97 -12.10 1.72
C GLN A 40 2.40 -12.51 0.30
N GLY A 41 3.25 -11.72 -0.34
CA GLY A 41 3.79 -12.01 -1.68
C GLY A 41 4.63 -13.28 -1.71
N LEU A 42 5.56 -13.45 -0.75
CA LEU A 42 6.37 -14.67 -0.62
C LEU A 42 5.51 -15.92 -0.43
N ALA A 43 4.48 -15.86 0.41
CA ALA A 43 3.56 -16.97 0.63
C ALA A 43 2.76 -17.32 -0.62
N LEU A 44 2.33 -16.32 -1.38
CA LEU A 44 1.62 -16.52 -2.64
C LEU A 44 2.51 -17.23 -3.66
N GLU A 45 3.76 -16.81 -3.79
CA GLU A 45 4.72 -17.45 -4.69
C GLU A 45 5.02 -18.90 -4.30
N ALA A 46 5.18 -19.16 -3.00
CA ALA A 46 5.47 -20.51 -2.49
C ALA A 46 4.36 -21.53 -2.83
N VAL A 47 3.11 -21.08 -2.95
CA VAL A 47 2.00 -21.98 -3.29
C VAL A 47 1.68 -22.02 -4.78
N TYR A 48 2.06 -20.98 -5.52
CA TYR A 48 1.66 -20.80 -6.92
C TYR A 48 2.01 -22.02 -7.79
N ASP A 49 3.24 -22.52 -7.64
CA ASP A 49 3.73 -23.64 -8.46
C ASP A 49 3.00 -24.95 -8.18
N SER A 50 2.42 -25.12 -7.00
CA SER A 50 1.67 -26.32 -6.59
C SER A 50 0.21 -26.34 -7.07
N LEU A 51 -0.30 -25.23 -7.62
CA LEU A 51 -1.68 -25.07 -8.03
C LEU A 51 -1.93 -25.63 -9.43
N SER A 52 -3.18 -26.08 -9.68
CA SER A 52 -3.64 -26.37 -11.04
C SER A 52 -3.72 -25.10 -11.88
N ASP A 53 -3.69 -25.22 -13.21
CA ASP A 53 -3.78 -24.04 -14.09
C ASP A 53 -5.09 -23.25 -13.88
N ALA A 54 -6.19 -23.93 -13.59
CA ALA A 54 -7.47 -23.28 -13.26
C ALA A 54 -7.36 -22.46 -11.97
N ASP A 55 -6.76 -23.03 -10.91
CA ASP A 55 -6.58 -22.32 -9.64
C ASP A 55 -5.60 -21.15 -9.76
N LYS A 56 -4.55 -21.29 -10.59
CA LYS A 56 -3.62 -20.20 -10.91
C LYS A 56 -4.34 -19.01 -11.54
N ILE A 57 -5.24 -19.26 -12.47
CA ILE A 57 -6.03 -18.17 -13.11
C ILE A 57 -6.89 -17.45 -12.08
N ILE A 58 -7.58 -18.18 -11.20
CA ILE A 58 -8.38 -17.60 -10.12
C ILE A 58 -7.51 -16.76 -9.20
N LEU A 59 -6.38 -17.33 -8.74
CA LEU A 59 -5.47 -16.65 -7.84
C LEU A 59 -4.89 -15.36 -8.44
N LEU A 60 -4.50 -15.40 -9.72
CA LEU A 60 -3.98 -14.22 -10.42
C LEU A 60 -5.06 -13.16 -10.64
N HIS A 61 -6.28 -13.56 -10.95
CA HIS A 61 -7.42 -12.64 -11.06
C HIS A 61 -7.67 -11.90 -9.74
N ASP A 62 -7.74 -12.64 -8.63
CA ASP A 62 -7.94 -12.06 -7.31
C ASP A 62 -6.77 -11.15 -6.92
N LYS A 63 -5.53 -11.59 -7.19
CA LYS A 63 -4.32 -10.79 -6.93
C LYS A 63 -4.30 -9.47 -7.70
N ILE A 64 -4.70 -9.48 -8.98
CA ILE A 64 -4.78 -8.25 -9.78
C ILE A 64 -5.87 -7.33 -9.22
N GLY A 65 -7.01 -7.87 -8.82
CA GLY A 65 -8.08 -7.11 -8.17
C GLY A 65 -7.62 -6.44 -6.89
N ASP A 66 -6.90 -7.19 -6.05
CA ASP A 66 -6.31 -6.67 -4.81
C ASP A 66 -5.26 -5.58 -5.08
N ASP A 67 -4.37 -5.77 -6.06
CA ASP A 67 -3.36 -4.79 -6.44
C ASP A 67 -4.00 -3.48 -6.94
N ILE A 68 -5.02 -3.57 -7.79
CA ILE A 68 -5.77 -2.41 -8.27
C ILE A 68 -6.45 -1.68 -7.10
N SER A 69 -7.08 -2.43 -6.20
CA SER A 69 -7.74 -1.86 -5.02
C SER A 69 -6.75 -1.22 -4.06
N THR A 70 -5.63 -1.88 -3.80
CA THR A 70 -4.62 -1.43 -2.83
C THR A 70 -3.78 -0.26 -3.35
N ILE A 71 -3.52 -0.19 -4.65
CA ILE A 71 -2.71 0.89 -5.23
C ILE A 71 -3.63 2.01 -5.74
N PHE A 72 -4.38 1.75 -6.82
CA PHE A 72 -5.06 2.82 -7.55
C PHE A 72 -6.26 3.40 -6.80
N ARG A 73 -7.09 2.54 -6.18
CA ARG A 73 -8.21 3.00 -5.36
C ARG A 73 -7.73 3.81 -4.16
N GLN A 74 -6.69 3.35 -3.45
CA GLN A 74 -6.18 4.08 -2.29
C GLN A 74 -5.55 5.42 -2.67
N ILE A 75 -4.88 5.51 -3.82
CA ILE A 75 -4.40 6.78 -4.35
C ILE A 75 -5.58 7.71 -4.71
N ALA A 76 -6.66 7.18 -5.29
CA ALA A 76 -7.85 7.97 -5.59
C ALA A 76 -8.52 8.48 -4.29
N CYS A 77 -8.59 7.65 -3.27
CA CYS A 77 -9.07 8.01 -1.94
C CYS A 77 -8.21 9.10 -1.29
N PHE A 78 -6.89 8.96 -1.33
CA PHE A 78 -5.95 9.98 -0.84
C PHE A 78 -6.14 11.32 -1.57
N ASN A 79 -6.26 11.28 -2.89
CA ASN A 79 -6.48 12.49 -3.68
C ASN A 79 -7.82 13.16 -3.37
N PHE A 80 -8.88 12.37 -3.14
CA PHE A 80 -10.16 12.89 -2.67
C PHE A 80 -10.00 13.58 -1.32
N GLU A 81 -9.37 12.96 -0.34
CA GLU A 81 -9.15 13.53 0.99
C GLU A 81 -8.35 14.84 0.92
N ARG A 82 -7.26 14.85 0.14
CA ARG A 82 -6.45 16.05 -0.09
C ARG A 82 -7.26 17.18 -0.73
N ASP A 83 -8.03 16.87 -1.76
CA ASP A 83 -8.86 17.85 -2.47
C ASP A 83 -9.98 18.37 -1.56
N LEU A 84 -10.60 17.50 -0.75
CA LEU A 84 -11.61 17.86 0.25
C LEU A 84 -11.06 18.85 1.29
N HIS A 85 -9.93 18.55 1.88
CA HIS A 85 -9.29 19.42 2.86
C HIS A 85 -8.88 20.77 2.26
N ARG A 86 -8.34 20.78 1.04
CA ARG A 86 -7.99 22.01 0.33
C ARG A 86 -9.22 22.87 0.09
N ASP A 87 -10.28 22.29 -0.43
CA ASP A 87 -11.47 23.02 -0.83
C ASP A 87 -12.24 23.57 0.39
N ILE A 88 -12.33 22.81 1.50
CA ILE A 88 -12.89 23.30 2.76
C ILE A 88 -12.07 24.48 3.30
N ARG A 89 -10.74 24.41 3.29
CA ARG A 89 -9.88 25.53 3.76
C ARG A 89 -10.03 26.78 2.90
N THR A 90 -10.26 26.62 1.60
CA THR A 90 -10.36 27.74 0.67
C THR A 90 -11.75 28.37 0.68
N LYS A 91 -12.81 27.56 0.72
CA LYS A 91 -14.20 28.02 0.64
C LYS A 91 -14.87 28.21 2.01
N GLY A 92 -14.32 27.62 3.07
CA GLY A 92 -14.87 27.58 4.42
C GLY A 92 -15.95 26.52 4.64
N PHE A 93 -16.66 26.12 3.59
CA PHE A 93 -17.72 25.12 3.63
C PHE A 93 -17.88 24.44 2.27
N LEU A 94 -18.30 23.19 2.27
CA LEU A 94 -18.75 22.44 1.10
C LEU A 94 -20.11 21.79 1.40
N SER A 95 -21.03 21.87 0.47
CA SER A 95 -22.29 21.12 0.53
C SER A 95 -22.03 19.62 0.36
N LYS A 96 -22.98 18.79 0.76
CA LYS A 96 -22.86 17.34 0.59
C LYS A 96 -22.78 16.95 -0.90
N GLU A 97 -23.43 17.70 -1.78
CA GLU A 97 -23.41 17.52 -3.22
C GLU A 97 -22.01 17.81 -3.77
N GLU A 98 -21.38 18.92 -3.37
CA GLU A 98 -20.01 19.26 -3.76
C GLU A 98 -18.99 18.19 -3.28
N ILE A 99 -19.19 17.64 -2.08
CA ILE A 99 -18.35 16.55 -1.57
C ILE A 99 -18.55 15.27 -2.40
N SER A 100 -19.80 14.92 -2.73
CA SER A 100 -20.14 13.80 -3.59
C SER A 100 -19.48 13.91 -4.97
N GLU A 101 -19.59 15.06 -5.61
CA GLU A 101 -18.97 15.35 -6.91
C GLU A 101 -17.44 15.22 -6.82
N LEU A 102 -16.84 15.74 -5.76
CA LEU A 102 -15.39 15.66 -5.54
C LEU A 102 -14.91 14.22 -5.37
N HIS A 103 -15.68 13.40 -4.62
CA HIS A 103 -15.39 11.96 -4.48
C HIS A 103 -15.49 11.26 -5.83
N ASN A 104 -16.60 11.41 -6.54
CA ASN A 104 -16.81 10.79 -7.85
C ASN A 104 -15.72 11.18 -8.87
N LYS A 105 -15.31 12.45 -8.89
CA LYS A 105 -14.22 12.96 -9.73
C LYS A 105 -12.92 12.19 -9.50
N ASN A 106 -12.57 11.89 -8.25
CA ASN A 106 -11.35 11.18 -7.92
C ASN A 106 -11.47 9.67 -8.19
N MET A 107 -12.63 9.06 -7.87
CA MET A 107 -12.88 7.64 -8.15
C MET A 107 -12.88 7.35 -9.65
N LYS A 108 -13.44 8.23 -10.46
CA LYS A 108 -13.50 8.08 -11.93
C LYS A 108 -12.11 7.91 -12.56
N LYS A 109 -11.07 8.51 -11.96
CA LYS A 109 -9.71 8.44 -12.49
C LYS A 109 -9.15 7.02 -12.52
N TYR A 110 -9.46 6.20 -11.49
CA TYR A 110 -8.98 4.82 -11.46
C TYR A 110 -9.96 3.82 -12.07
N LEU A 111 -11.28 4.10 -12.00
CA LEU A 111 -12.31 3.23 -12.57
C LEU A 111 -12.33 3.27 -14.10
N GLY A 112 -11.88 4.38 -14.69
CA GLY A 112 -11.80 4.52 -16.14
C GLY A 112 -13.18 4.64 -16.83
N PRO A 113 -13.22 4.53 -18.15
CA PRO A 113 -14.44 4.80 -18.94
C PRO A 113 -15.50 3.70 -18.83
N ALA A 114 -15.11 2.47 -18.46
CA ALA A 114 -16.01 1.32 -18.41
C ALA A 114 -17.04 1.38 -17.27
N VAL A 115 -16.79 2.24 -16.25
CA VAL A 115 -17.66 2.38 -15.09
C VAL A 115 -18.37 3.75 -15.15
N THR A 116 -19.70 3.73 -15.05
CA THR A 116 -20.52 4.95 -14.92
C THR A 116 -20.85 5.16 -13.46
N LEU A 117 -20.42 6.29 -12.92
CA LEU A 117 -20.76 6.72 -11.56
C LEU A 117 -22.01 7.60 -11.60
N VAL A 118 -22.92 7.36 -10.66
CA VAL A 118 -24.08 8.22 -10.40
C VAL A 118 -23.81 9.14 -9.20
N PRO A 119 -24.60 10.22 -9.01
CA PRO A 119 -24.38 11.16 -7.89
C PRO A 119 -24.30 10.46 -6.53
N ASP A 120 -25.11 9.45 -6.28
CA ASP A 120 -25.18 8.75 -4.99
C ASP A 120 -23.91 7.92 -4.69
N ASP A 121 -23.16 7.49 -5.69
CA ASP A 121 -21.87 6.83 -5.49
C ASP A 121 -20.87 7.74 -4.78
N GLY A 122 -21.04 9.04 -4.93
CA GLY A 122 -20.21 10.05 -4.28
C GLY A 122 -20.31 10.07 -2.76
N TYR A 123 -21.31 9.43 -2.16
CA TYR A 123 -21.45 9.31 -0.72
C TYR A 123 -20.79 8.06 -0.12
N MET A 124 -20.22 7.18 -0.93
CA MET A 124 -19.58 5.94 -0.46
C MET A 124 -18.45 6.18 0.54
N PHE A 125 -17.81 7.34 0.51
CA PHE A 125 -16.77 7.70 1.48
C PHE A 125 -17.26 7.71 2.94
N VAL A 126 -18.56 7.86 3.19
CA VAL A 126 -19.16 7.86 4.54
C VAL A 126 -18.93 6.50 5.24
N GLN A 127 -18.93 5.39 4.48
CA GLN A 127 -18.68 4.05 4.99
C GLN A 127 -17.18 3.77 5.21
N TRP A 128 -16.35 4.64 4.71
CA TRP A 128 -14.92 4.46 4.68
C TRP A 128 -14.27 5.03 5.94
N SER A 129 -13.98 4.16 6.91
CA SER A 129 -13.46 4.56 8.23
C SER A 129 -12.11 5.26 8.16
N HIS A 130 -11.28 4.92 7.18
CA HIS A 130 -9.91 5.43 7.02
C HIS A 130 -9.86 6.96 6.84
N ILE A 131 -10.89 7.59 6.26
CA ILE A 131 -10.94 9.03 6.10
C ILE A 131 -10.92 9.80 7.45
N ARG A 132 -11.17 9.10 8.56
CA ARG A 132 -11.12 9.67 9.91
C ARG A 132 -9.70 9.66 10.50
N ASN A 133 -8.73 9.06 9.82
CA ASN A 133 -7.34 8.90 10.23
C ASN A 133 -6.38 9.74 9.37
N PHE A 134 -6.79 10.89 8.91
CA PHE A 134 -6.03 11.89 8.14
C PHE A 134 -4.91 11.35 7.24
N PHE A 135 -5.18 11.28 5.95
CA PHE A 135 -4.21 10.89 4.92
C PHE A 135 -3.56 9.52 5.11
N TYR A 136 -4.17 8.64 5.87
CA TYR A 136 -3.63 7.32 6.21
C TYR A 136 -3.46 6.39 4.99
N VAL A 137 -4.37 6.46 4.04
CA VAL A 137 -4.54 5.42 3.00
C VAL A 137 -3.43 5.32 1.97
N TYR A 138 -2.60 6.35 1.80
CA TYR A 138 -1.44 6.25 0.91
C TYR A 138 -0.47 5.16 1.37
N SER A 139 -0.46 4.84 2.65
CA SER A 139 0.41 3.82 3.25
C SER A 139 0.25 2.45 2.63
N TYR A 140 -0.96 2.12 2.18
CA TYR A 140 -1.24 0.86 1.51
C TYR A 140 -0.57 0.77 0.13
N ALA A 141 -0.74 1.81 -0.70
CA ALA A 141 -0.08 1.88 -2.00
C ALA A 141 1.44 1.92 -1.86
N TYR A 142 1.95 2.68 -0.88
CA TYR A 142 3.37 2.75 -0.57
C TYR A 142 3.92 1.37 -0.20
N GLY A 143 3.33 0.71 0.80
CA GLY A 143 3.77 -0.61 1.28
C GLY A 143 3.73 -1.66 0.17
N MET A 144 2.65 -1.69 -0.62
CA MET A 144 2.52 -2.63 -1.74
C MET A 144 3.61 -2.41 -2.80
N LEU A 145 3.87 -1.19 -3.21
CA LEU A 145 4.87 -0.90 -4.26
C LEU A 145 6.29 -1.20 -3.77
N VAL A 146 6.63 -0.84 -2.53
CA VAL A 146 7.94 -1.14 -1.94
C VAL A 146 8.13 -2.65 -1.79
N SER A 147 7.12 -3.37 -1.29
CA SER A 147 7.20 -4.84 -1.14
C SER A 147 7.37 -5.56 -2.49
N LYS A 148 6.68 -5.10 -3.54
CA LYS A 148 6.84 -5.64 -4.89
C LYS A 148 8.25 -5.39 -5.44
N ALA A 149 8.80 -4.20 -5.22
CA ALA A 149 10.18 -3.89 -5.59
C ALA A 149 11.18 -4.78 -4.84
N PHE A 150 10.96 -5.04 -3.54
CA PHE A 150 11.78 -5.99 -2.75
C PHE A 150 11.72 -7.40 -3.31
N LEU A 151 10.51 -7.92 -3.55
CA LEU A 151 10.32 -9.25 -4.13
C LEU A 151 11.02 -9.40 -5.49
N ARG A 152 10.87 -8.39 -6.34
CA ARG A 152 11.51 -8.38 -7.66
C ARG A 152 13.03 -8.41 -7.55
N ARG A 153 13.61 -7.56 -6.69
CA ARG A 153 15.07 -7.54 -6.45
C ARG A 153 15.57 -8.85 -5.89
N TYR A 154 14.87 -9.39 -4.91
CA TYR A 154 15.20 -10.70 -4.33
C TYR A 154 15.15 -11.84 -5.36
N LYS A 155 14.18 -11.84 -6.27
CA LYS A 155 14.10 -12.83 -7.36
C LYS A 155 15.27 -12.71 -8.34
N GLN A 156 15.68 -11.49 -8.64
CA GLN A 156 16.81 -11.23 -9.54
C GLN A 156 18.14 -11.57 -8.88
N ASP A 157 18.27 -11.29 -7.60
CA ASP A 157 19.46 -11.53 -6.81
C ASP A 157 19.09 -11.91 -5.37
N PRO A 158 19.11 -13.22 -5.02
CA PRO A 158 18.83 -13.68 -3.66
C PRO A 158 19.76 -13.09 -2.59
N SER A 159 20.95 -12.57 -2.96
CA SER A 159 21.83 -11.89 -2.02
C SER A 159 21.27 -10.56 -1.50
N PHE A 160 20.13 -10.09 -2.01
CA PHE A 160 19.41 -8.94 -1.51
C PHE A 160 18.65 -9.19 -0.19
N TRP A 161 18.45 -10.47 0.21
CA TRP A 161 17.71 -10.80 1.43
C TRP A 161 18.24 -10.12 2.71
N PRO A 162 19.55 -10.03 2.98
CA PRO A 162 20.07 -9.28 4.12
C PRO A 162 19.66 -7.80 4.16
N SER A 163 19.48 -7.17 3.00
CA SER A 163 18.96 -5.79 2.94
C SER A 163 17.49 -5.70 3.38
N ILE A 164 16.69 -6.71 3.06
CA ILE A 164 15.31 -6.82 3.55
C ILE A 164 15.31 -7.00 5.07
N GLU A 165 16.17 -7.88 5.60
CA GLU A 165 16.31 -8.07 7.06
C GLU A 165 16.75 -6.79 7.76
N GLN A 166 17.70 -6.04 7.18
CA GLN A 166 18.13 -4.74 7.70
C GLN A 166 16.98 -3.74 7.73
N PHE A 167 16.16 -3.68 6.68
CA PHE A 167 14.96 -2.85 6.62
C PHE A 167 13.97 -3.21 7.74
N LEU A 168 13.66 -4.50 7.93
CA LEU A 168 12.74 -4.97 8.97
C LEU A 168 13.30 -4.70 10.37
N ALA A 169 14.61 -4.87 10.57
CA ALA A 169 15.27 -4.63 11.85
C ALA A 169 15.38 -3.15 12.21
N ALA A 170 15.21 -2.25 11.26
CA ALA A 170 15.28 -0.81 11.50
C ALA A 170 14.14 -0.28 12.38
N GLY A 171 12.95 -0.93 12.34
CA GLY A 171 11.79 -0.46 13.08
C GLY A 171 11.44 0.99 12.73
N GLY A 172 11.16 1.80 13.74
CA GLY A 172 10.86 3.22 13.60
C GLY A 172 12.05 4.14 13.89
N LYS A 173 13.30 3.67 13.74
CA LYS A 173 14.50 4.45 14.09
C LYS A 173 14.68 5.73 13.28
N ASP A 174 14.11 5.77 12.07
CA ASP A 174 14.21 6.92 11.16
C ASP A 174 12.98 6.96 10.24
N SER A 175 12.94 7.94 9.34
CA SER A 175 11.92 8.04 8.31
C SER A 175 11.99 6.86 7.34
N PRO A 176 10.86 6.45 6.73
CA PRO A 176 10.85 5.39 5.72
C PRO A 176 11.85 5.63 4.59
N GLU A 177 12.01 6.88 4.16
CA GLU A 177 12.95 7.28 3.12
C GLU A 177 14.40 7.00 3.52
N ASN A 178 14.80 7.39 4.75
CA ASN A 178 16.15 7.20 5.25
C ASN A 178 16.46 5.72 5.46
N ILE A 179 15.51 4.95 6.02
CA ILE A 179 15.66 3.50 6.21
C ILE A 179 15.88 2.80 4.86
N LEU A 180 15.14 3.19 3.82
CA LEU A 180 15.31 2.63 2.48
C LEU A 180 16.64 3.03 1.83
N LYS A 181 17.09 4.26 2.04
CA LYS A 181 18.42 4.71 1.57
C LYS A 181 19.57 3.91 2.16
N GLU A 182 19.46 3.48 3.43
CA GLU A 182 20.49 2.63 4.06
C GLU A 182 20.68 1.29 3.36
N ILE A 183 19.64 0.79 2.69
CA ILE A 183 19.69 -0.46 1.91
C ILE A 183 19.85 -0.21 0.40
N GLY A 184 20.23 1.00 0.01
CA GLY A 184 20.50 1.36 -1.39
C GLY A 184 19.26 1.62 -2.24
N ILE A 185 18.14 2.00 -1.61
CA ILE A 185 16.88 2.33 -2.31
C ILE A 185 16.56 3.80 -2.11
N ASP A 186 16.45 4.54 -3.22
CA ASP A 186 16.00 5.93 -3.20
C ASP A 186 14.56 6.04 -3.72
N VAL A 187 13.62 6.24 -2.81
CA VAL A 187 12.20 6.39 -3.13
C VAL A 187 11.85 7.78 -3.71
N SER A 188 12.80 8.73 -3.71
CA SER A 188 12.63 10.02 -4.38
C SER A 188 12.78 9.91 -5.91
N GLU A 189 13.41 8.85 -6.38
CA GLU A 189 13.58 8.57 -7.80
C GLU A 189 12.26 8.06 -8.41
N PRO A 190 11.67 8.75 -9.41
CA PRO A 190 10.40 8.33 -10.01
C PRO A 190 10.42 6.90 -10.56
N GLY A 191 11.57 6.45 -11.10
CA GLY A 191 11.75 5.11 -11.67
C GLY A 191 11.60 3.98 -10.65
N PHE A 192 11.84 4.25 -9.35
CA PHE A 192 11.65 3.25 -8.29
C PHE A 192 10.20 2.75 -8.22
N TRP A 193 9.24 3.66 -8.27
CA TRP A 193 7.82 3.30 -8.18
C TRP A 193 7.32 2.46 -9.35
N GLU A 194 7.97 2.61 -10.52
CA GLU A 194 7.69 1.78 -11.68
C GLU A 194 8.20 0.33 -11.52
N GLU A 195 9.20 0.10 -10.67
CA GLU A 195 9.68 -1.26 -10.38
C GLU A 195 8.58 -2.12 -9.76
N GLY A 196 7.78 -1.56 -8.85
CA GLY A 196 6.68 -2.26 -8.19
C GLY A 196 5.47 -2.53 -9.10
N LEU A 197 5.38 -1.87 -10.27
CA LEU A 197 4.29 -2.05 -11.23
C LEU A 197 4.63 -3.04 -12.36
N LYS A 198 5.87 -3.46 -12.50
CA LYS A 198 6.37 -4.42 -13.52
C LYS A 198 6.43 -5.83 -12.98
#